data_3136681ab42feaccd739370e058cfb92
#
_entry.id   3136681ab42feaccd739370e058cfb92
#
_cell.length_a   1.000
_cell.length_b   1.000
_cell.length_c   1.000
_cell.angle_alpha   90.00
_cell.angle_beta   90.00
_cell.angle_gamma   90.00
#
_symmetry.space_group_name_H-M   'P 1'
#
loop_
_entity.id
_entity.type
_entity.pdbx_description
1 polymer ?
#
loop_
_entity_poly.entity_id
_entity_poly.type
_entity_poly.pdbx_seq_one_letter_code
_entity_poly.pdbx_strand_id
1 'polypeptide(L)'
;MDRTKKIIIAIIIVVLIILVAIIAGALFISQNKELSDGNKNILVCAIDESERRPGMGACDMAFIVTLNNGTLKDYKAVYPGGLTHPTAKEPAEAQSQGAGSALLLHDAFWDADNAADMKLAKEIVEYNTNIHIDSVVAINTEALDAVLNAAGTININGTPTTVSGIDIIREEDWGNGVSRGDAVLNIVKAAARESKNPDKKAAMINAALDQYSKGNIIMDEQGAFAGLLASKGIETFFG
;
A
#
# COMPACT_ATOMS: atom_id res chain seq x y z
N MET A 1 10.30 -11.09 19.69
CA MET A 1 10.06 -9.80 19.01
C MET A 1 9.68 -8.80 20.09
N ASP A 2 10.39 -7.69 20.19
CA ASP A 2 10.20 -6.67 21.21
C ASP A 2 8.78 -6.08 21.16
N ARG A 3 8.22 -5.77 22.36
CA ARG A 3 6.87 -5.21 22.52
C ARG A 3 6.69 -3.92 21.69
N THR A 4 7.77 -3.15 21.58
CA THR A 4 7.85 -1.94 20.75
C THR A 4 7.74 -2.25 19.26
N LYS A 5 8.37 -3.33 18.77
CA LYS A 5 8.25 -3.76 17.37
C LYS A 5 6.83 -4.24 17.03
N LYS A 6 6.15 -4.92 17.95
CA LYS A 6 4.75 -5.35 17.76
C LYS A 6 3.79 -4.15 17.68
N ILE A 7 3.97 -3.16 18.54
CA ILE A 7 3.19 -1.91 18.52
C ILE A 7 3.48 -1.10 17.26
N ILE A 8 4.72 -1.08 16.83
CA ILE A 8 5.22 -0.42 15.63
C ILE A 8 4.61 -1.04 14.37
N ILE A 9 4.56 -2.34 14.31
CA ILE A 9 4.00 -3.14 13.22
C ILE A 9 2.48 -2.90 13.12
N ALA A 10 1.75 -2.93 14.22
CA ALA A 10 0.31 -2.69 14.25
C ALA A 10 -0.07 -1.31 13.66
N ILE A 11 0.78 -0.32 13.81
CA ILE A 11 0.51 1.07 13.41
C ILE A 11 0.66 1.30 11.89
N ILE A 12 1.57 0.59 11.20
CA ILE A 12 1.79 0.76 9.75
C ILE A 12 0.57 0.35 8.95
N ILE A 13 -0.01 -0.75 9.36
CA ILE A 13 -1.21 -1.27 8.70
C ILE A 13 -2.41 -0.40 8.98
N VAL A 14 -2.42 0.31 10.08
CA VAL A 14 -3.52 1.21 10.41
C VAL A 14 -3.72 2.27 9.34
N VAL A 15 -2.70 2.87 8.82
CA VAL A 15 -2.85 3.88 7.75
C VAL A 15 -3.14 3.22 6.41
N LEU A 16 -2.44 2.15 6.05
CA LEU A 16 -2.75 1.37 4.85
C LEU A 16 -4.12 0.69 4.97
N ILE A 17 -4.50 0.19 6.13
CA ILE A 17 -5.80 -0.43 6.38
C ILE A 17 -6.89 0.62 6.59
N ILE A 18 -6.64 1.76 7.21
CA ILE A 18 -7.59 2.88 7.22
C ILE A 18 -7.82 3.39 5.80
N LEU A 19 -6.79 3.61 5.00
CA LEU A 19 -6.90 3.96 3.60
C LEU A 19 -7.78 2.95 2.82
N VAL A 20 -7.63 1.68 3.05
CA VAL A 20 -8.37 0.63 2.36
C VAL A 20 -9.70 0.28 3.06
N ALA A 21 -9.78 0.39 4.41
CA ALA A 21 -10.98 0.04 5.21
C ALA A 21 -12.21 0.86 4.91
N ILE A 22 -12.00 2.03 4.43
CA ILE A 22 -13.04 3.00 4.27
C ILE A 22 -13.66 2.93 2.90
N ILE A 23 -12.85 2.56 1.95
CA ILE A 23 -13.28 2.25 0.60
C ILE A 23 -14.33 1.14 0.59
N ALA A 24 -14.21 0.23 1.51
CA ALA A 24 -15.08 -0.92 1.62
C ALA A 24 -16.39 -0.69 2.35
N GLY A 25 -16.40 0.18 3.32
CA GLY A 25 -17.63 0.46 4.11
C GLY A 25 -18.70 1.24 3.36
N ALA A 26 -18.33 1.93 2.25
CA ALA A 26 -19.27 2.77 1.50
C ALA A 26 -19.95 2.05 0.33
N LEU A 27 -19.38 0.97 -0.22
CA LEU A 27 -19.86 0.46 -1.48
C LEU A 27 -20.43 -0.97 -1.52
N PHE A 28 -20.12 -1.90 -0.61
CA PHE A 28 -20.77 -3.23 -0.65
C PHE A 28 -20.59 -4.04 0.64
N ILE A 29 -21.68 -4.37 1.29
CA ILE A 29 -21.82 -5.54 2.19
C ILE A 29 -21.79 -6.79 1.28
N SER A 30 -20.62 -7.19 0.84
CA SER A 30 -20.42 -8.49 0.21
C SER A 30 -19.77 -9.42 1.25
N GLN A 31 -20.34 -10.61 1.39
CA GLN A 31 -20.01 -11.59 2.43
C GLN A 31 -18.70 -12.37 2.12
N ASN A 32 -17.63 -11.72 1.72
CA ASN A 32 -16.37 -12.41 1.52
C ASN A 32 -15.54 -12.44 2.80
N LYS A 33 -15.56 -13.59 3.48
CA LYS A 33 -14.80 -13.89 4.70
C LYS A 33 -13.32 -14.21 4.43
N GLU A 34 -12.87 -14.21 3.18
CA GLU A 34 -11.59 -14.81 2.80
C GLU A 34 -10.37 -14.16 3.44
N LEU A 35 -10.32 -12.82 3.58
CA LEU A 35 -9.19 -12.14 4.23
C LEU A 35 -9.26 -12.13 5.76
N SER A 36 -10.39 -12.48 6.35
CA SER A 36 -10.57 -12.52 7.80
C SER A 36 -10.13 -13.82 8.46
N ASP A 37 -9.87 -14.87 7.68
CA ASP A 37 -9.57 -16.20 8.19
C ASP A 37 -8.15 -16.66 7.82
N GLY A 38 -7.42 -17.16 8.80
CA GLY A 38 -6.08 -17.71 8.62
C GLY A 38 -5.00 -16.64 8.35
N ASN A 39 -3.91 -17.07 7.72
CA ASN A 39 -2.85 -16.17 7.28
C ASN A 39 -3.15 -15.69 5.85
N LYS A 40 -3.07 -14.37 5.64
CA LYS A 40 -3.29 -13.72 4.35
C LYS A 40 -2.16 -12.73 4.06
N ASN A 41 -1.68 -12.73 2.82
CA ASN A 41 -0.65 -11.82 2.37
C ASN A 41 -1.25 -10.81 1.38
N ILE A 42 -1.09 -9.54 1.68
CA ILE A 42 -1.55 -8.44 0.84
C ILE A 42 -0.33 -7.74 0.26
N LEU A 43 -0.25 -7.65 -1.05
CA LEU A 43 0.74 -6.83 -1.73
C LEU A 43 0.24 -5.38 -1.77
N VAL A 44 1.00 -4.47 -1.22
CA VAL A 44 0.73 -3.03 -1.25
C VAL A 44 1.79 -2.37 -2.12
N CYS A 45 1.37 -1.71 -3.20
CA CYS A 45 2.22 -1.00 -4.13
C CYS A 45 2.02 0.50 -3.99
N ALA A 46 3.10 1.25 -3.79
CA ALA A 46 3.11 2.70 -3.84
C ALA A 46 3.56 3.15 -5.23
N ILE A 47 2.72 3.94 -5.87
CA ILE A 47 2.82 4.29 -7.28
C ILE A 47 3.25 5.75 -7.42
N ASP A 48 4.27 6.00 -8.25
CA ASP A 48 4.65 7.32 -8.72
C ASP A 48 3.96 7.63 -10.07
N GLU A 49 2.86 8.35 -10.01
CA GLU A 49 2.12 8.78 -11.20
C GLU A 49 2.82 9.89 -11.99
N SER A 50 3.85 10.52 -11.43
CA SER A 50 4.62 11.54 -12.15
C SER A 50 5.52 10.92 -13.23
N GLU A 51 5.84 9.64 -13.11
CA GLU A 51 6.36 8.83 -14.19
C GLU A 51 5.23 8.46 -15.15
N ARG A 52 4.91 9.39 -16.05
CA ARG A 52 3.75 9.30 -16.93
C ARG A 52 3.71 8.02 -17.73
N ARG A 53 2.63 7.25 -17.55
CA ARG A 53 2.30 6.01 -18.22
C ARG A 53 0.83 6.02 -18.59
N PRO A 54 0.36 5.18 -19.55
CA PRO A 54 -1.07 5.05 -19.84
C PRO A 54 -1.89 4.60 -18.63
N GLY A 55 -1.28 3.80 -17.73
CA GLY A 55 -1.87 3.30 -16.49
C GLY A 55 -1.64 4.20 -15.29
N MET A 56 -1.52 3.56 -14.13
CA MET A 56 -1.46 4.25 -12.84
C MET A 56 -0.12 4.95 -12.57
N GLY A 57 0.98 4.47 -13.15
CA GLY A 57 2.33 4.99 -12.95
C GLY A 57 3.38 3.92 -12.65
N ALA A 58 4.51 4.32 -12.13
CA ALA A 58 5.59 3.43 -11.72
C ALA A 58 5.37 2.90 -10.30
N CYS A 59 5.55 1.60 -10.08
CA CYS A 59 5.61 1.04 -8.73
C CYS A 59 7.02 1.22 -8.17
N ASP A 60 7.24 2.25 -7.38
CA ASP A 60 8.54 2.56 -6.79
C ASP A 60 8.79 1.86 -5.46
N MET A 61 7.74 1.50 -4.76
CA MET A 61 7.81 0.79 -3.50
C MET A 61 6.72 -0.27 -3.41
N ALA A 62 7.06 -1.42 -2.81
CA ALA A 62 6.07 -2.43 -2.53
C ALA A 62 6.34 -3.11 -1.18
N PHE A 63 5.27 -3.62 -0.57
CA PHE A 63 5.31 -4.31 0.70
C PHE A 63 4.39 -5.54 0.66
N ILE A 64 4.87 -6.67 1.17
CA ILE A 64 4.00 -7.80 1.49
C ILE A 64 3.59 -7.65 2.95
N VAL A 65 2.30 -7.53 3.17
CA VAL A 65 1.69 -7.38 4.49
C VAL A 65 1.01 -8.69 4.86
N THR A 66 1.45 -9.33 5.92
CA THR A 66 0.87 -10.59 6.40
C THR A 66 -0.12 -10.33 7.52
N LEU A 67 -1.37 -10.73 7.31
CA LEU A 67 -2.42 -10.76 8.33
C LEU A 67 -2.56 -12.17 8.90
N ASN A 68 -2.95 -12.28 10.16
CA ASN A 68 -3.41 -13.52 10.79
C ASN A 68 -4.78 -13.28 11.40
N ASN A 69 -5.80 -13.98 10.89
CA ASN A 69 -7.19 -13.75 11.26
C ASN A 69 -7.58 -12.26 11.24
N GLY A 70 -7.17 -11.57 10.19
CA GLY A 70 -7.43 -10.15 9.99
C GLY A 70 -6.59 -9.19 10.84
N THR A 71 -5.66 -9.70 11.66
CA THR A 71 -4.75 -8.89 12.47
C THR A 71 -3.36 -8.90 11.86
N LEU A 72 -2.67 -7.75 11.87
CA LEU A 72 -1.30 -7.68 11.37
C LEU A 72 -0.37 -8.61 12.13
N LYS A 73 0.32 -9.44 11.39
CA LYS A 73 1.36 -10.34 11.90
C LYS A 73 2.75 -9.85 11.54
N ASP A 74 2.97 -9.48 10.28
CA ASP A 74 4.28 -9.15 9.73
C ASP A 74 4.17 -8.29 8.47
N TYR A 75 5.28 -7.67 8.07
CA TYR A 75 5.40 -7.01 6.78
C TYR A 75 6.82 -7.21 6.24
N LYS A 76 6.96 -7.19 4.92
CA LYS A 76 8.23 -7.33 4.21
C LYS A 76 8.27 -6.35 3.06
N ALA A 77 9.29 -5.47 3.03
CA ALA A 77 9.54 -4.64 1.86
C ALA A 77 10.03 -5.50 0.70
N VAL A 78 9.59 -5.19 -0.51
CA VAL A 78 10.08 -5.76 -1.76
C VAL A 78 10.54 -4.64 -2.68
N TYR A 79 11.61 -4.87 -3.43
CA TYR A 79 12.20 -3.85 -4.31
C TYR A 79 11.70 -4.03 -5.74
N PRO A 80 10.81 -3.13 -6.24
CA PRO A 80 10.17 -3.31 -7.54
C PRO A 80 11.13 -3.40 -8.73
N GLY A 81 12.23 -2.64 -8.73
CA GLY A 81 13.23 -2.65 -9.79
C GLY A 81 14.10 -3.91 -9.87
N GLY A 82 13.95 -4.85 -8.93
CA GLY A 82 14.70 -6.11 -8.91
C GLY A 82 13.84 -7.35 -9.17
N LEU A 83 12.53 -7.22 -9.22
CA LEU A 83 11.59 -8.34 -9.38
C LEU A 83 11.03 -8.38 -10.79
N THR A 84 11.24 -9.51 -11.50
CA THR A 84 10.82 -9.70 -12.89
C THR A 84 9.71 -10.72 -13.03
N HIS A 85 8.84 -10.51 -13.99
CA HIS A 85 7.86 -11.51 -14.40
C HIS A 85 8.53 -12.69 -15.13
N PRO A 86 8.10 -13.95 -14.89
CA PRO A 86 8.74 -15.13 -15.52
C PRO A 86 8.58 -15.18 -17.04
N THR A 87 7.55 -14.58 -17.61
CA THR A 87 7.24 -14.69 -19.04
C THR A 87 6.80 -13.38 -19.70
N ALA A 88 6.13 -12.45 -18.97
CA ALA A 88 5.71 -11.18 -19.54
C ALA A 88 6.93 -10.29 -19.83
N LYS A 89 6.79 -9.46 -20.85
CA LYS A 89 7.84 -8.56 -21.31
C LYS A 89 7.50 -7.13 -20.96
N GLU A 90 8.55 -6.34 -20.79
CA GLU A 90 8.40 -4.89 -20.69
C GLU A 90 7.66 -4.32 -21.90
N PRO A 91 6.84 -3.26 -21.71
CA PRO A 91 6.27 -2.52 -22.82
C PRO A 91 7.34 -2.05 -23.80
N ALA A 92 7.01 -2.04 -25.09
CA ALA A 92 7.97 -1.64 -26.13
C ALA A 92 8.53 -0.22 -25.92
N GLU A 93 7.72 0.67 -25.36
CA GLU A 93 8.13 2.03 -25.02
C GLU A 93 9.17 2.01 -23.90
N ALA A 94 8.98 1.26 -22.81
CA ALA A 94 9.96 1.09 -21.75
C ALA A 94 11.27 0.50 -22.26
N GLN A 95 11.19 -0.53 -23.12
CA GLN A 95 12.38 -1.11 -23.76
C GLN A 95 13.14 -0.09 -24.62
N SER A 96 12.43 0.79 -25.32
CA SER A 96 13.05 1.86 -26.12
C SER A 96 13.79 2.91 -25.28
N GLN A 97 13.43 3.02 -24.01
CA GLN A 97 14.05 3.90 -23.02
C GLN A 97 15.16 3.20 -22.21
N GLY A 98 15.48 1.95 -22.54
CA GLY A 98 16.57 1.19 -21.92
C GLY A 98 16.15 0.19 -20.85
N ALA A 99 14.85 -0.05 -20.65
CA ALA A 99 14.39 -1.14 -19.81
C ALA A 99 14.81 -2.50 -20.38
N GLY A 100 14.93 -3.51 -19.52
CA GLY A 100 15.20 -4.87 -19.89
C GLY A 100 14.08 -5.50 -20.73
N SER A 101 14.19 -6.81 -21.00
CA SER A 101 13.15 -7.49 -21.78
C SER A 101 12.05 -8.11 -20.94
N ALA A 102 12.32 -8.41 -19.66
CA ALA A 102 11.36 -9.02 -18.74
C ALA A 102 10.65 -7.91 -17.94
N LEU A 103 9.32 -7.98 -17.85
CA LEU A 103 8.52 -7.02 -17.11
C LEU A 103 8.94 -6.95 -15.63
N LEU A 104 9.29 -5.77 -15.16
CA LEU A 104 9.59 -5.48 -13.76
C LEU A 104 8.32 -5.19 -12.97
N LEU A 105 8.34 -5.43 -11.65
CA LEU A 105 7.28 -4.96 -10.78
C LEU A 105 7.12 -3.43 -10.82
N HIS A 106 8.22 -2.72 -11.06
CA HIS A 106 8.24 -1.28 -11.27
C HIS A 106 7.32 -0.84 -12.42
N ASP A 107 7.20 -1.63 -13.48
CA ASP A 107 6.42 -1.33 -14.67
C ASP A 107 5.08 -2.10 -14.74
N ALA A 108 4.73 -2.84 -13.67
CA ALA A 108 3.53 -3.68 -13.66
C ALA A 108 2.21 -2.87 -13.77
N PHE A 109 2.22 -1.57 -13.46
CA PHE A 109 1.06 -0.67 -13.55
C PHE A 109 1.13 0.25 -14.77
N TRP A 110 1.71 -0.25 -15.86
CA TRP A 110 1.92 0.50 -17.11
C TRP A 110 0.63 0.75 -17.86
N ASP A 111 -0.25 -0.24 -17.96
CA ASP A 111 -1.43 -0.20 -18.81
C ASP A 111 -2.64 0.40 -18.07
N ALA A 112 -3.67 0.79 -18.84
CA ALA A 112 -4.90 1.33 -18.26
C ALA A 112 -5.86 0.24 -17.70
N ASP A 113 -5.50 -1.05 -17.82
CA ASP A 113 -6.27 -2.17 -17.27
C ASP A 113 -5.77 -2.52 -15.86
N ASN A 114 -6.27 -1.80 -14.88
CA ASN A 114 -5.89 -1.99 -13.48
C ASN A 114 -6.02 -3.45 -12.98
N ALA A 115 -6.97 -4.23 -13.50
CA ALA A 115 -7.13 -5.62 -13.09
C ALA A 115 -6.01 -6.51 -13.65
N ALA A 116 -5.62 -6.30 -14.90
CA ALA A 116 -4.49 -6.98 -15.51
C ALA A 116 -3.17 -6.57 -14.82
N ASP A 117 -2.99 -5.30 -14.53
CA ASP A 117 -1.80 -4.76 -13.87
C ASP A 117 -1.61 -5.34 -12.46
N MET A 118 -2.66 -5.37 -11.65
CA MET A 118 -2.59 -5.98 -10.31
C MET A 118 -2.30 -7.48 -10.38
N LYS A 119 -2.83 -8.17 -11.39
CA LYS A 119 -2.51 -9.59 -11.63
C LYS A 119 -1.03 -9.77 -11.97
N LEU A 120 -0.46 -8.95 -12.85
CA LEU A 120 0.96 -8.98 -13.20
C LEU A 120 1.83 -8.69 -11.96
N ALA A 121 1.49 -7.68 -11.16
CA ALA A 121 2.21 -7.38 -9.93
C ALA A 121 2.20 -8.56 -8.95
N LYS A 122 1.06 -9.22 -8.78
CA LYS A 122 0.92 -10.43 -7.98
C LYS A 122 1.81 -11.56 -8.50
N GLU A 123 1.74 -11.88 -9.79
CA GLU A 123 2.52 -12.95 -10.41
C GLU A 123 4.04 -12.71 -10.28
N ILE A 124 4.48 -11.45 -10.46
CA ILE A 124 5.88 -11.07 -10.26
C ILE A 124 6.33 -11.36 -8.82
N VAL A 125 5.57 -10.89 -7.84
CA VAL A 125 5.96 -11.01 -6.44
C VAL A 125 5.91 -12.48 -6.00
N GLU A 126 4.90 -13.23 -6.36
CA GLU A 126 4.80 -14.66 -6.06
C GLU A 126 5.97 -15.45 -6.65
N TYR A 127 6.32 -15.19 -7.92
CA TYR A 127 7.42 -15.87 -8.61
C TYR A 127 8.78 -15.61 -7.94
N ASN A 128 9.06 -14.36 -7.59
CA ASN A 128 10.38 -13.98 -7.05
C ASN A 128 10.55 -14.25 -5.56
N THR A 129 9.45 -14.27 -4.80
CA THR A 129 9.50 -14.41 -3.34
C THR A 129 9.06 -15.78 -2.83
N ASN A 130 8.39 -16.55 -3.66
CA ASN A 130 7.70 -17.79 -3.29
C ASN A 130 6.69 -17.60 -2.15
N ILE A 131 6.11 -16.40 -2.04
CA ILE A 131 5.06 -16.04 -1.10
C ILE A 131 3.77 -15.86 -1.88
N HIS A 132 2.75 -16.64 -1.54
CA HIS A 132 1.42 -16.49 -2.14
C HIS A 132 0.81 -15.15 -1.72
N ILE A 133 0.23 -14.40 -2.65
CA ILE A 133 -0.44 -13.12 -2.46
C ILE A 133 -1.94 -13.32 -2.58
N ASP A 134 -2.68 -13.01 -1.54
CA ASP A 134 -4.14 -13.14 -1.50
C ASP A 134 -4.85 -11.93 -2.11
N SER A 135 -4.27 -10.73 -2.02
CA SER A 135 -4.83 -9.49 -2.56
C SER A 135 -3.76 -8.47 -2.90
N VAL A 136 -4.05 -7.57 -3.84
CA VAL A 136 -3.19 -6.45 -4.25
C VAL A 136 -3.91 -5.12 -4.04
N VAL A 137 -3.19 -4.13 -3.53
CA VAL A 137 -3.62 -2.75 -3.38
C VAL A 137 -2.55 -1.85 -3.99
N ALA A 138 -2.93 -0.94 -4.88
CA ALA A 138 -2.03 0.09 -5.39
C ALA A 138 -2.54 1.49 -5.01
N ILE A 139 -1.62 2.36 -4.61
CA ILE A 139 -1.89 3.69 -4.07
C ILE A 139 -0.90 4.66 -4.69
N ASN A 140 -1.38 5.73 -5.32
CA ASN A 140 -0.51 6.76 -5.86
C ASN A 140 -0.17 7.87 -4.86
N THR A 141 0.70 8.80 -5.25
CA THR A 141 1.18 9.89 -4.38
C THR A 141 0.06 10.85 -4.01
N GLU A 142 -0.91 11.12 -4.92
CA GLU A 142 -2.05 11.99 -4.64
C GLU A 142 -2.92 11.41 -3.51
N ALA A 143 -3.14 10.12 -3.51
CA ALA A 143 -3.89 9.46 -2.44
C ALA A 143 -3.12 9.46 -1.10
N LEU A 144 -1.81 9.23 -1.13
CA LEU A 144 -0.96 9.36 0.05
C LEU A 144 -1.02 10.75 0.64
N ASP A 145 -0.88 11.80 -0.19
CA ASP A 145 -0.95 13.20 0.21
C ASP A 145 -2.31 13.55 0.83
N ALA A 146 -3.40 13.12 0.20
CA ALA A 146 -4.74 13.40 0.68
C ALA A 146 -4.96 12.85 2.10
N VAL A 147 -4.50 11.63 2.36
CA VAL A 147 -4.65 10.99 3.67
C VAL A 147 -3.70 11.59 4.71
N LEU A 148 -2.46 11.87 4.36
CA LEU A 148 -1.49 12.52 5.24
C LEU A 148 -1.94 13.93 5.62
N ASN A 149 -2.47 14.71 4.68
CA ASN A 149 -3.04 16.03 4.94
C ASN A 149 -4.25 15.96 5.88
N ALA A 150 -5.10 14.93 5.72
CA ALA A 150 -6.23 14.70 6.62
C ALA A 150 -5.78 14.28 8.04
N ALA A 151 -4.65 13.62 8.19
CA ALA A 151 -4.02 13.36 9.48
C ALA A 151 -3.49 14.66 10.14
N GLY A 152 -3.19 15.68 9.33
CA GLY A 152 -2.59 16.95 9.76
C GLY A 152 -1.09 16.82 10.03
N THR A 153 -0.53 17.72 10.83
CA THR A 153 0.87 17.64 11.24
C THR A 153 1.11 16.32 11.99
N ILE A 154 2.04 15.51 11.47
CA ILE A 154 2.46 14.26 12.08
C ILE A 154 3.77 14.45 12.83
N ASN A 155 3.98 13.67 13.89
CA ASN A 155 5.18 13.78 14.71
C ASN A 155 6.12 12.59 14.41
N ILE A 156 7.25 12.88 13.77
CA ILE A 156 8.28 11.88 13.46
C ILE A 156 9.45 12.07 14.44
N ASN A 157 9.66 11.10 15.31
CA ASN A 157 10.75 11.12 16.31
C ASN A 157 10.79 12.40 17.17
N GLY A 158 9.63 12.97 17.49
CA GLY A 158 9.55 14.18 18.30
C GLY A 158 9.51 15.49 17.48
N THR A 159 9.67 15.42 16.16
CA THR A 159 9.66 16.59 15.28
C THR A 159 8.32 16.66 14.52
N PRO A 160 7.55 17.76 14.66
CA PRO A 160 6.38 18.00 13.82
C PRO A 160 6.80 18.10 12.36
N THR A 161 6.19 17.31 11.49
CA THR A 161 6.60 17.19 10.09
C THR A 161 5.36 17.21 9.19
N THR A 162 5.46 17.90 8.07
CA THR A 162 4.55 17.77 6.92
C THR A 162 5.30 17.00 5.85
N VAL A 163 4.71 15.94 5.31
CA VAL A 163 5.35 15.05 4.34
C VAL A 163 4.51 15.00 3.09
N SER A 164 5.14 14.99 1.94
CA SER A 164 4.52 14.78 0.63
C SER A 164 4.64 13.31 0.25
N GLY A 165 3.61 12.78 -0.42
CA GLY A 165 3.60 11.40 -0.91
C GLY A 165 4.73 11.13 -1.89
N ILE A 166 5.04 12.09 -2.77
CA ILE A 166 6.14 11.95 -3.73
C ILE A 166 7.51 11.92 -3.06
N ASP A 167 7.72 12.72 -2.00
CA ASP A 167 8.96 12.70 -1.24
C ASP A 167 9.14 11.37 -0.52
N ILE A 168 8.04 10.80 -0.01
CA ILE A 168 8.04 9.46 0.60
C ILE A 168 8.52 8.40 -0.38
N ILE A 169 8.02 8.45 -1.61
CA ILE A 169 8.29 7.43 -2.63
C ILE A 169 9.70 7.58 -3.21
N ARG A 170 10.16 8.80 -3.46
CA ARG A 170 11.41 9.08 -4.22
C ARG A 170 12.66 9.25 -3.37
N GLU A 171 12.54 9.68 -2.12
CA GLU A 171 13.72 10.00 -1.34
C GLU A 171 14.51 8.73 -0.95
N GLU A 172 15.74 8.63 -1.44
CA GLU A 172 16.62 7.50 -1.19
C GLU A 172 17.42 7.63 0.11
N ASP A 173 17.66 8.86 0.55
CA ASP A 173 18.48 9.17 1.73
C ASP A 173 17.72 10.05 2.75
N TRP A 174 17.12 9.39 3.72
CA TRP A 174 16.45 10.06 4.86
C TRP A 174 17.43 10.44 5.97
N GLY A 175 18.73 10.43 5.67
CA GLY A 175 19.81 10.73 6.63
C GLY A 175 20.08 9.59 7.62
N ASN A 176 21.29 9.55 8.15
CA ASN A 176 21.71 8.62 9.20
C ASN A 176 21.57 7.11 8.90
N GLY A 177 21.63 6.70 7.63
CA GLY A 177 21.60 5.28 7.25
C GLY A 177 20.24 4.59 7.43
N VAL A 178 19.14 5.35 7.47
CA VAL A 178 17.78 4.82 7.50
C VAL A 178 17.42 4.39 6.08
N SER A 179 16.98 3.13 5.89
CA SER A 179 16.52 2.67 4.60
C SER A 179 15.22 3.38 4.20
N ARG A 180 14.94 3.51 2.89
CA ARG A 180 13.68 4.06 2.36
C ARG A 180 12.46 3.38 3.02
N GLY A 181 12.46 2.06 3.13
CA GLY A 181 11.40 1.30 3.78
C GLY A 181 11.19 1.68 5.25
N ASP A 182 12.27 1.91 6.01
CA ASP A 182 12.18 2.30 7.43
C ASP A 182 11.69 3.75 7.56
N ALA A 183 12.05 4.65 6.65
CA ALA A 183 11.59 6.03 6.63
C ALA A 183 10.09 6.12 6.38
N VAL A 184 9.60 5.46 5.33
CA VAL A 184 8.15 5.32 5.03
C VAL A 184 7.41 4.75 6.22
N LEU A 185 8.00 3.73 6.85
CA LEU A 185 7.47 3.12 8.05
C LEU A 185 7.27 4.12 9.19
N ASN A 186 8.22 5.02 9.41
CA ASN A 186 8.14 6.04 10.46
C ASN A 186 7.02 7.07 10.19
N ILE A 187 6.83 7.46 8.92
CA ILE A 187 5.76 8.38 8.50
C ILE A 187 4.40 7.73 8.71
N VAL A 188 4.24 6.51 8.22
CA VAL A 188 2.98 5.74 8.38
C VAL A 188 2.63 5.56 9.86
N LYS A 189 3.61 5.26 10.71
CA LYS A 189 3.43 5.19 12.16
C LYS A 189 2.98 6.51 12.77
N ALA A 190 3.57 7.61 12.33
CA ALA A 190 3.24 8.92 12.85
C ALA A 190 1.79 9.30 12.48
N ALA A 191 1.38 9.10 11.22
CA ALA A 191 0.02 9.32 10.77
C ALA A 191 -1.00 8.41 11.50
N ALA A 192 -0.64 7.16 11.74
CA ALA A 192 -1.49 6.24 12.50
C ALA A 192 -1.71 6.65 13.96
N ARG A 193 -0.72 7.30 14.60
CA ARG A 193 -0.94 7.87 15.94
C ARG A 193 -2.02 8.95 15.93
N GLU A 194 -2.07 9.74 14.87
CA GLU A 194 -3.08 10.77 14.69
C GLU A 194 -4.50 10.19 14.54
N SER A 195 -4.64 8.97 13.97
CA SER A 195 -5.93 8.28 13.84
C SER A 195 -6.56 7.85 15.18
N LYS A 196 -5.83 7.95 16.29
CA LYS A 196 -6.42 7.79 17.64
C LYS A 196 -7.40 8.90 17.99
N ASN A 197 -7.29 10.06 17.35
CA ASN A 197 -8.28 11.11 17.41
C ASN A 197 -9.45 10.74 16.47
N PRO A 198 -10.69 10.63 16.97
CA PRO A 198 -11.85 10.23 16.16
C PRO A 198 -12.12 11.14 14.97
N ASP A 199 -11.91 12.45 15.13
CA ASP A 199 -12.16 13.43 14.06
C ASP A 199 -11.12 13.31 12.95
N LYS A 200 -9.84 13.16 13.30
CA LYS A 200 -8.76 12.93 12.35
C LYS A 200 -8.94 11.56 11.63
N LYS A 201 -9.32 10.54 12.39
CA LYS A 201 -9.65 9.22 11.81
C LYS A 201 -10.74 9.38 10.76
N ALA A 202 -11.86 10.04 11.08
CA ALA A 202 -12.95 10.26 10.13
C ALA A 202 -12.50 11.07 8.90
N ALA A 203 -11.66 12.09 9.09
CA ALA A 203 -11.11 12.89 7.99
C ALA A 203 -10.21 12.07 7.06
N MET A 204 -9.29 11.28 7.62
CA MET A 204 -8.42 10.37 6.84
C MET A 204 -9.24 9.34 6.05
N ILE A 205 -10.26 8.83 6.67
CA ILE A 205 -11.28 7.95 6.14
C ILE A 205 -11.94 8.56 4.90
N ASN A 206 -12.51 9.71 5.02
CA ASN A 206 -13.18 10.40 3.93
C ASN A 206 -12.21 10.73 2.79
N ALA A 207 -10.99 11.15 3.11
CA ALA A 207 -9.95 11.38 2.12
C ALA A 207 -9.64 10.13 1.30
N ALA A 208 -9.50 8.98 1.95
CA ALA A 208 -9.22 7.72 1.25
C ALA A 208 -10.39 7.29 0.36
N LEU A 209 -11.64 7.44 0.81
CA LEU A 209 -12.83 7.16 0.00
C LEU A 209 -12.91 8.04 -1.24
N ASP A 210 -12.63 9.33 -1.08
CA ASP A 210 -12.56 10.27 -2.19
C ASP A 210 -11.50 9.84 -3.22
N GLN A 211 -10.31 9.49 -2.75
CA GLN A 211 -9.21 9.05 -3.63
C GLN A 211 -9.48 7.72 -4.32
N TYR A 212 -10.16 6.80 -3.66
CA TYR A 212 -10.62 5.59 -4.32
C TYR A 212 -11.62 5.88 -5.43
N SER A 213 -12.59 6.74 -5.17
CA SER A 213 -13.58 7.13 -6.19
C SER A 213 -12.96 7.78 -7.42
N LYS A 214 -11.77 8.38 -7.26
CA LYS A 214 -10.96 8.99 -8.33
C LYS A 214 -10.03 8.00 -9.04
N GLY A 215 -9.90 6.77 -8.55
CA GLY A 215 -8.97 5.77 -9.08
C GLY A 215 -7.52 5.92 -8.62
N ASN A 216 -7.25 6.79 -7.65
CA ASN A 216 -5.92 6.99 -7.07
C ASN A 216 -5.55 5.89 -6.04
N ILE A 217 -6.53 5.11 -5.64
CA ILE A 217 -6.40 3.86 -4.91
C ILE A 217 -7.15 2.80 -5.70
N ILE A 218 -6.51 1.70 -6.00
CA ILE A 218 -7.14 0.54 -6.64
C ILE A 218 -6.85 -0.73 -5.85
N MET A 219 -7.71 -1.74 -5.98
CA MET A 219 -7.54 -3.04 -5.33
C MET A 219 -8.14 -4.14 -6.18
N ASP A 220 -7.52 -5.31 -6.13
CA ASP A 220 -8.04 -6.52 -6.74
C ASP A 220 -9.18 -7.10 -5.91
N GLU A 221 -9.95 -8.03 -6.51
CA GLU A 221 -11.03 -8.75 -5.84
C GLU A 221 -11.96 -7.79 -5.08
N GLN A 222 -12.76 -7.07 -5.83
CA GLN A 222 -13.72 -6.10 -5.32
C GLN A 222 -14.50 -6.67 -4.14
N GLY A 223 -14.13 -6.31 -2.95
CA GLY A 223 -14.83 -6.64 -1.73
C GLY A 223 -14.12 -7.59 -0.75
N ALA A 224 -13.06 -8.32 -1.10
CA ALA A 224 -12.40 -9.21 -0.15
C ALA A 224 -11.79 -8.44 1.01
N PHE A 225 -11.12 -7.33 0.72
CA PHE A 225 -10.59 -6.43 1.74
C PHE A 225 -11.70 -5.64 2.44
N ALA A 226 -12.74 -5.26 1.69
CA ALA A 226 -13.96 -4.66 2.21
C ALA A 226 -14.65 -5.58 3.22
N GLY A 227 -14.77 -6.84 2.89
CA GLY A 227 -15.34 -7.86 3.75
C GLY A 227 -14.55 -8.04 5.04
N LEU A 228 -13.21 -8.01 4.98
CA LEU A 228 -12.34 -8.06 6.14
C LEU A 228 -12.67 -6.95 7.14
N LEU A 229 -12.77 -5.73 6.64
CA LEU A 229 -13.02 -4.55 7.46
C LEU A 229 -14.43 -4.48 8.02
N ALA A 230 -15.43 -4.85 7.21
CA ALA A 230 -16.80 -4.93 7.66
C ALA A 230 -17.01 -6.03 8.71
N SER A 231 -16.27 -7.16 8.61
CA SER A 231 -16.45 -8.31 9.49
C SER A 231 -15.75 -8.17 10.84
N LYS A 232 -14.62 -7.48 10.91
CA LYS A 232 -13.77 -7.37 12.10
C LYS A 232 -13.89 -6.02 12.80
N GLY A 233 -14.38 -4.98 12.10
CA GLY A 233 -14.31 -3.60 12.57
C GLY A 233 -12.87 -3.07 12.59
N ILE A 234 -12.74 -1.76 12.51
CA ILE A 234 -11.41 -1.10 12.51
C ILE A 234 -10.64 -1.38 13.81
N GLU A 235 -11.35 -1.57 14.92
CA GLU A 235 -10.77 -1.71 16.26
C GLU A 235 -10.06 -3.06 16.46
N THR A 236 -10.46 -4.10 15.74
CA THR A 236 -9.85 -5.43 15.84
C THR A 236 -8.45 -5.51 15.23
N PHE A 237 -8.12 -4.55 14.36
CA PHE A 237 -6.77 -4.45 13.78
C PHE A 237 -5.75 -3.80 14.74
N PHE A 238 -6.22 -3.23 15.84
CA PHE A 238 -5.42 -2.44 16.78
C PHE A 238 -5.30 -3.07 18.17
N GLY A 239 -5.78 -4.31 18.33
CA GLY A 239 -5.77 -5.06 19.60
C GLY A 239 -4.47 -5.05 20.37
#